data_3ec89eec1ed20140608d2ee203c7acfd
#
_entry.id   3ec89eec1ed20140608d2ee203c7acfd
#
_cell.length_a   1.000
_cell.length_b   1.000
_cell.length_c   1.000
_cell.angle_alpha   90.00
_cell.angle_beta   90.00
_cell.angle_gamma   90.00
#
_symmetry.space_group_name_H-M   'P 1'
#
loop_
_entity.id
_entity.type
_entity.pdbx_description
1 polymer ?
#
loop_
_entity_poly.entity_id
_entity_poly.type
_entity_poly.pdbx_seq_one_letter_code
_entity_poly.pdbx_strand_id
1 'polypeptide(L)'
;MIPPLSSSPSSSFSPSSSSAEQSSEAEMGTELVQSVRLALQQHTSQKGLKLILTGFMGCGKSTLGRKLAQTLGIMFIDTDKQIEKDTHQKIPDIFSLYGEAHFRTIERQVLAGCLQQPNCVIATGGGALVEQTNLDLALTAGWVIYIDMPPEQLLERVLFSPKDRPLIDVPNPEEVFYQRFEERLPFYQQSHVTVQTANMKPEQAVEQVLLALDAFLKTS
;
A
#
# COMPACT_ATOMS: atom_id res chain seq x y z
N MET A 1 24.36 49.79 -54.21
CA MET A 1 22.99 49.31 -54.48
C MET A 1 22.82 48.04 -53.66
N ILE A 2 22.12 48.13 -52.54
CA ILE A 2 21.88 47.00 -51.60
C ILE A 2 20.41 46.58 -51.78
N PRO A 3 20.10 45.28 -51.98
CA PRO A 3 18.72 44.81 -52.08
C PRO A 3 18.09 44.67 -50.68
N PRO A 4 16.71 44.75 -50.60
CA PRO A 4 16.02 44.81 -49.33
C PRO A 4 15.87 43.42 -48.67
N LEU A 5 15.84 43.42 -47.33
CA LEU A 5 15.59 42.31 -46.43
C LEU A 5 14.14 41.78 -46.59
N SER A 6 14.02 40.47 -46.85
CA SER A 6 12.77 39.75 -46.84
C SER A 6 12.31 39.43 -45.43
N SER A 7 11.05 39.72 -45.15
CA SER A 7 10.30 39.48 -43.93
C SER A 7 10.13 37.98 -43.62
N SER A 8 10.50 37.58 -42.40
CA SER A 8 10.26 36.25 -41.84
C SER A 8 8.78 36.07 -41.46
N PRO A 9 8.18 34.89 -41.63
CA PRO A 9 6.85 34.61 -41.12
C PRO A 9 6.85 34.31 -39.62
N SER A 10 5.99 34.97 -38.90
CA SER A 10 5.65 34.67 -37.49
C SER A 10 5.06 33.28 -37.36
N SER A 11 5.81 32.37 -36.74
CA SER A 11 5.29 31.06 -36.31
C SER A 11 4.38 31.25 -35.10
N SER A 12 3.07 31.08 -35.31
CA SER A 12 2.09 30.94 -34.25
C SER A 12 2.35 29.61 -33.50
N PHE A 13 2.86 29.67 -32.28
CA PHE A 13 2.93 28.55 -31.38
C PHE A 13 1.53 28.24 -30.88
N SER A 14 0.92 27.17 -31.34
CA SER A 14 -0.27 26.58 -30.74
C SER A 14 0.17 25.80 -29.49
N PRO A 15 -0.49 25.94 -28.32
CA PRO A 15 -0.17 25.14 -27.16
C PRO A 15 -0.46 23.67 -27.46
N SER A 16 0.53 22.82 -27.18
CA SER A 16 0.48 21.38 -27.44
C SER A 16 -0.62 20.71 -26.59
N SER A 17 -1.36 19.80 -27.17
CA SER A 17 -2.43 18.99 -26.56
C SER A 17 -2.04 18.29 -25.25
N SER A 18 -0.75 18.08 -24.98
CA SER A 18 -0.21 17.44 -23.77
C SER A 18 -0.44 18.25 -22.48
N SER A 19 -0.48 19.58 -22.54
CA SER A 19 -0.67 20.42 -21.35
C SER A 19 -2.12 20.46 -20.87
N ALA A 20 -3.08 20.36 -21.77
CA ALA A 20 -4.51 20.30 -21.42
C ALA A 20 -4.91 18.93 -20.84
N GLU A 21 -4.33 17.84 -21.36
CA GLU A 21 -4.55 16.48 -20.85
C GLU A 21 -3.96 16.33 -19.43
N GLN A 22 -2.74 16.81 -19.19
CA GLN A 22 -2.11 16.78 -17.87
C GLN A 22 -2.86 17.63 -16.81
N SER A 23 -3.46 18.76 -17.22
CA SER A 23 -4.28 19.57 -16.32
C SER A 23 -5.59 18.87 -15.96
N SER A 24 -6.24 18.20 -16.93
CA SER A 24 -7.47 17.44 -16.73
C SER A 24 -7.25 16.22 -15.82
N GLU A 25 -6.14 15.48 -15.99
CA GLU A 25 -5.77 14.35 -15.12
C GLU A 25 -5.48 14.80 -13.68
N ALA A 26 -4.82 15.93 -13.49
CA ALA A 26 -4.52 16.49 -12.18
C ALA A 26 -5.80 16.98 -11.45
N GLU A 27 -6.74 17.59 -12.17
CA GLU A 27 -8.05 18.00 -11.63
C GLU A 27 -8.88 16.78 -11.22
N MET A 28 -9.00 15.77 -12.08
CA MET A 28 -9.72 14.52 -11.80
C MET A 28 -9.13 13.76 -10.59
N GLY A 29 -7.79 13.73 -10.47
CA GLY A 29 -7.12 13.17 -9.31
C GLY A 29 -7.47 13.91 -8.01
N THR A 30 -7.60 15.24 -8.05
CA THR A 30 -7.96 16.05 -6.90
C THR A 30 -9.41 15.82 -6.47
N GLU A 31 -10.34 15.75 -7.42
CA GLU A 31 -11.76 15.47 -7.15
C GLU A 31 -11.97 14.09 -6.55
N LEU A 32 -11.27 13.05 -7.07
CA LEU A 32 -11.32 11.70 -6.54
C LEU A 32 -10.83 11.66 -5.08
N VAL A 33 -9.72 12.31 -4.78
CA VAL A 33 -9.18 12.38 -3.40
C VAL A 33 -10.18 13.04 -2.46
N GLN A 34 -10.84 14.12 -2.89
CA GLN A 34 -11.86 14.81 -2.08
C GLN A 34 -13.10 13.95 -1.88
N SER A 35 -13.60 13.29 -2.96
CA SER A 35 -14.73 12.37 -2.90
C SER A 35 -14.48 11.25 -1.88
N VAL A 36 -13.33 10.56 -1.99
CA VAL A 36 -12.95 9.49 -1.08
C VAL A 36 -12.81 9.99 0.36
N ARG A 37 -12.21 11.16 0.58
CA ARG A 37 -12.10 11.76 1.92
C ARG A 37 -13.46 12.01 2.55
N LEU A 38 -14.39 12.59 1.82
CA LEU A 38 -15.74 12.86 2.30
C LEU A 38 -16.50 11.57 2.61
N ALA A 39 -16.45 10.60 1.69
CA ALA A 39 -17.07 9.29 1.89
C ALA A 39 -16.49 8.57 3.12
N LEU A 40 -15.17 8.53 3.26
CA LEU A 40 -14.50 7.95 4.41
C LEU A 40 -14.89 8.63 5.73
N GLN A 41 -15.04 9.96 5.74
CA GLN A 41 -15.49 10.71 6.93
C GLN A 41 -16.92 10.36 7.33
N GLN A 42 -17.82 10.15 6.36
CA GLN A 42 -19.22 9.77 6.61
C GLN A 42 -19.35 8.37 7.20
N HIS A 43 -18.50 7.44 6.76
CA HIS A 43 -18.51 6.03 7.19
C HIS A 43 -17.56 5.74 8.36
N THR A 44 -16.82 6.74 8.84
CA THR A 44 -15.86 6.55 9.92
C THR A 44 -16.50 6.80 11.27
N SER A 45 -16.37 5.82 12.18
CA SER A 45 -16.77 5.96 13.58
C SER A 45 -15.91 7.02 14.30
N GLN A 46 -16.29 7.36 15.55
CA GLN A 46 -15.54 8.30 16.41
C GLN A 46 -14.04 7.96 16.59
N LYS A 47 -13.60 6.75 16.16
CA LYS A 47 -12.22 6.28 16.26
C LYS A 47 -11.27 6.82 15.17
N GLY A 48 -11.76 7.67 14.26
CA GLY A 48 -10.97 8.24 13.16
C GLY A 48 -10.75 7.28 11.99
N LEU A 49 -10.35 7.83 10.83
CA LEU A 49 -10.09 7.09 9.61
C LEU A 49 -8.87 6.17 9.74
N LYS A 50 -9.03 4.90 9.38
CA LYS A 50 -7.93 3.93 9.27
C LYS A 50 -8.02 3.15 7.97
N LEU A 51 -6.95 3.19 7.19
CA LEU A 51 -6.75 2.34 6.01
C LEU A 51 -5.64 1.33 6.32
N ILE A 52 -5.95 0.05 6.30
CA ILE A 52 -5.04 -1.02 6.72
C ILE A 52 -4.66 -1.82 5.48
N LEU A 53 -3.41 -1.73 5.04
CA LEU A 53 -2.92 -2.43 3.86
C LEU A 53 -2.38 -3.79 4.26
N THR A 54 -2.95 -4.84 3.66
CA THR A 54 -2.49 -6.22 3.79
C THR A 54 -2.09 -6.81 2.44
N GLY A 55 -1.44 -7.96 2.46
CA GLY A 55 -0.99 -8.67 1.27
C GLY A 55 0.39 -9.29 1.45
N PHE A 56 0.81 -10.10 0.49
CA PHE A 56 2.03 -10.88 0.60
C PHE A 56 3.30 -10.01 0.60
N MET A 57 4.41 -10.59 1.05
CA MET A 57 5.71 -9.92 0.98
C MET A 57 6.06 -9.54 -0.46
N GLY A 58 6.63 -8.36 -0.66
CA GLY A 58 7.00 -7.87 -2.01
C GLY A 58 5.90 -7.12 -2.77
N CYS A 59 4.63 -7.14 -2.36
CA CYS A 59 3.54 -6.45 -3.06
C CYS A 59 3.59 -4.90 -2.95
N GLY A 60 4.48 -4.33 -2.13
CA GLY A 60 4.72 -2.87 -2.11
C GLY A 60 3.92 -2.08 -1.09
N LYS A 61 3.30 -2.71 -0.06
CA LYS A 61 2.48 -2.04 0.97
C LYS A 61 3.11 -0.80 1.58
N SER A 62 4.38 -0.87 2.00
CA SER A 62 5.07 0.26 2.63
C SER A 62 5.26 1.46 1.69
N THR A 63 5.55 1.21 0.41
CA THR A 63 5.70 2.25 -0.61
C THR A 63 4.35 2.87 -0.95
N LEU A 64 3.36 2.02 -1.25
CA LEU A 64 2.01 2.42 -1.56
C LEU A 64 1.35 3.16 -0.38
N GLY A 65 1.47 2.60 0.83
CA GLY A 65 0.88 3.18 2.04
C GLY A 65 1.42 4.57 2.37
N ARG A 66 2.73 4.78 2.19
CA ARG A 66 3.34 6.11 2.38
C ARG A 66 2.79 7.14 1.40
N LYS A 67 2.70 6.77 0.10
CA LYS A 67 2.13 7.66 -0.93
C LYS A 67 0.64 7.92 -0.69
N LEU A 68 -0.14 6.89 -0.38
CA LEU A 68 -1.56 7.01 -0.05
C LEU A 68 -1.79 7.94 1.15
N ALA A 69 -1.01 7.77 2.22
CA ALA A 69 -1.07 8.65 3.39
C ALA A 69 -0.72 10.11 3.05
N GLN A 70 0.30 10.33 2.22
CA GLN A 70 0.66 11.65 1.71
C GLN A 70 -0.47 12.27 0.89
N THR A 71 -1.06 11.52 -0.02
CA THR A 71 -2.20 11.97 -0.86
C THR A 71 -3.41 12.32 -0.01
N LEU A 72 -3.70 11.52 1.02
CA LEU A 72 -4.81 11.76 1.94
C LEU A 72 -4.48 12.77 3.06
N GLY A 73 -3.24 13.23 3.21
CA GLY A 73 -2.82 14.14 4.27
C GLY A 73 -3.00 13.57 5.68
N ILE A 74 -2.79 12.26 5.86
CA ILE A 74 -2.90 11.54 7.13
C ILE A 74 -1.59 10.82 7.48
N MET A 75 -1.49 10.30 8.70
CA MET A 75 -0.28 9.64 9.19
C MET A 75 -0.04 8.30 8.46
N PHE A 76 1.24 7.95 8.27
CA PHE A 76 1.66 6.63 7.78
C PHE A 76 2.35 5.84 8.90
N ILE A 77 1.94 4.58 9.08
CA ILE A 77 2.53 3.63 10.02
C ILE A 77 2.92 2.36 9.25
N ASP A 78 4.15 1.88 9.47
CA ASP A 78 4.63 0.59 8.99
C ASP A 78 4.87 -0.29 10.22
N THR A 79 4.12 -1.39 10.35
CA THR A 79 4.19 -2.21 11.57
C THR A 79 5.53 -2.89 11.75
N ASP A 80 6.21 -3.29 10.66
CA ASP A 80 7.54 -3.90 10.73
C ASP A 80 8.56 -2.88 11.28
N LYS A 81 8.50 -1.63 10.82
CA LYS A 81 9.35 -0.55 11.34
C LYS A 81 9.01 -0.17 12.77
N GLN A 82 7.73 -0.25 13.14
CA GLN A 82 7.32 0.01 14.52
C GLN A 82 7.85 -1.07 15.46
N ILE A 83 7.81 -2.36 15.05
CA ILE A 83 8.44 -3.46 15.79
C ILE A 83 9.93 -3.18 16.02
N GLU A 84 10.69 -2.87 14.94
CA GLU A 84 12.14 -2.59 15.06
C GLU A 84 12.43 -1.39 15.97
N LYS A 85 11.56 -0.37 15.94
CA LYS A 85 11.67 0.83 16.79
C LYS A 85 11.43 0.50 18.27
N ASP A 86 10.37 -0.27 18.56
CA ASP A 86 9.95 -0.55 19.94
C ASP A 86 10.88 -1.57 20.62
N THR A 87 11.41 -2.52 19.84
CA THR A 87 12.33 -3.54 20.35
C THR A 87 13.80 -3.13 20.30
N HIS A 88 14.14 -2.07 19.56
CA HIS A 88 15.53 -1.69 19.23
C HIS A 88 16.34 -2.81 18.57
N GLN A 89 15.66 -3.77 17.90
CA GLN A 89 16.23 -4.92 17.22
C GLN A 89 15.72 -5.01 15.79
N LYS A 90 16.52 -5.59 14.90
CA LYS A 90 16.06 -5.92 13.55
C LYS A 90 15.20 -7.18 13.59
N ILE A 91 14.18 -7.23 12.70
CA ILE A 91 13.29 -8.39 12.61
C ILE A 91 14.08 -9.71 12.41
N PRO A 92 15.10 -9.79 11.52
CA PRO A 92 15.92 -11.00 11.40
C PRO A 92 16.58 -11.42 12.71
N ASP A 93 17.05 -10.46 13.51
CA ASP A 93 17.69 -10.75 14.81
C ASP A 93 16.67 -11.31 15.80
N ILE A 94 15.45 -10.78 15.83
CA ILE A 94 14.36 -11.29 16.68
C ILE A 94 14.04 -12.74 16.31
N PHE A 95 13.94 -13.06 15.01
CA PHE A 95 13.72 -14.43 14.55
C PHE A 95 14.87 -15.37 14.94
N SER A 96 16.10 -14.93 14.75
CA SER A 96 17.30 -15.73 15.07
C SER A 96 17.47 -16.01 16.57
N LEU A 97 17.19 -15.00 17.42
CA LEU A 97 17.41 -15.09 18.85
C LEU A 97 16.25 -15.75 19.62
N TYR A 98 15.01 -15.49 19.17
CA TYR A 98 13.82 -15.83 19.95
C TYR A 98 12.81 -16.69 19.19
N GLY A 99 12.97 -16.86 17.87
CA GLY A 99 12.10 -17.66 17.02
C GLY A 99 10.81 -16.97 16.59
N GLU A 100 10.06 -17.63 15.70
CA GLU A 100 8.85 -17.08 15.08
C GLU A 100 7.74 -16.83 16.11
N ALA A 101 7.52 -17.73 17.08
CA ALA A 101 6.44 -17.59 18.06
C ALA A 101 6.58 -16.32 18.91
N HIS A 102 7.81 -15.98 19.31
CA HIS A 102 8.10 -14.75 20.02
C HIS A 102 7.86 -13.52 19.15
N PHE A 103 8.34 -13.54 17.91
CA PHE A 103 8.05 -12.47 16.93
C PHE A 103 6.54 -12.23 16.77
N ARG A 104 5.73 -13.29 16.62
CA ARG A 104 4.29 -13.18 16.48
C ARG A 104 3.62 -12.54 17.70
N THR A 105 4.15 -12.77 18.89
CA THR A 105 3.67 -12.10 20.12
C THR A 105 3.91 -10.59 20.07
N ILE A 106 5.10 -10.16 19.65
CA ILE A 106 5.45 -8.75 19.49
C ILE A 106 4.61 -8.13 18.36
N GLU A 107 4.52 -8.80 17.21
CA GLU A 107 3.76 -8.33 16.04
C GLU A 107 2.29 -8.05 16.40
N ARG A 108 1.65 -8.94 17.18
CA ARG A 108 0.27 -8.76 17.66
C ARG A 108 0.13 -7.55 18.58
N GLN A 109 1.05 -7.35 19.51
CA GLN A 109 1.05 -6.22 20.44
C GLN A 109 1.20 -4.89 19.70
N VAL A 110 2.15 -4.83 18.77
CA VAL A 110 2.42 -3.65 17.95
C VAL A 110 1.23 -3.34 17.02
N LEU A 111 0.66 -4.37 16.37
CA LEU A 111 -0.54 -4.21 15.55
C LEU A 111 -1.70 -3.62 16.37
N ALA A 112 -1.98 -4.16 17.55
CA ALA A 112 -3.03 -3.65 18.43
C ALA A 112 -2.81 -2.17 18.81
N GLY A 113 -1.57 -1.78 19.09
CA GLY A 113 -1.20 -0.39 19.35
C GLY A 113 -1.37 0.53 18.13
N CYS A 114 -0.98 0.06 16.95
CA CYS A 114 -1.15 0.80 15.69
C CYS A 114 -2.64 1.01 15.37
N LEU A 115 -3.48 0.01 15.62
CA LEU A 115 -4.93 0.07 15.40
C LEU A 115 -5.67 1.07 16.32
N GLN A 116 -5.03 1.58 17.38
CA GLN A 116 -5.60 2.66 18.22
C GLN A 116 -5.31 4.05 17.64
N GLN A 117 -4.36 4.19 16.71
CA GLN A 117 -4.02 5.50 16.14
C GLN A 117 -5.14 5.99 15.21
N PRO A 118 -5.63 7.22 15.38
CA PRO A 118 -6.62 7.80 14.48
C PRO A 118 -5.97 8.33 13.20
N ASN A 119 -6.75 8.42 12.13
CA ASN A 119 -6.39 9.09 10.88
C ASN A 119 -5.03 8.65 10.31
N CYS A 120 -4.92 7.37 9.97
CA CYS A 120 -3.68 6.80 9.47
C CYS A 120 -3.88 5.75 8.37
N VAL A 121 -2.82 5.58 7.57
CA VAL A 121 -2.61 4.40 6.73
C VAL A 121 -1.62 3.49 7.45
N ILE A 122 -2.00 2.24 7.66
CA ILE A 122 -1.17 1.22 8.32
C ILE A 122 -0.76 0.19 7.26
N ALA A 123 0.54 0.04 7.00
CA ALA A 123 1.09 -1.07 6.24
C ALA A 123 1.47 -2.19 7.21
N THR A 124 0.80 -3.34 7.09
CA THR A 124 1.06 -4.49 7.96
C THR A 124 2.20 -5.35 7.45
N GLY A 125 2.90 -6.04 8.35
CA GLY A 125 3.75 -7.18 7.98
C GLY A 125 2.95 -8.23 7.19
N GLY A 126 3.60 -8.95 6.26
CA GLY A 126 2.88 -9.89 5.38
C GLY A 126 2.22 -11.06 6.12
N GLY A 127 2.59 -11.33 7.36
CA GLY A 127 1.99 -12.36 8.22
C GLY A 127 1.06 -11.83 9.31
N ALA A 128 1.00 -10.51 9.50
CA ALA A 128 0.33 -9.92 10.66
C ALA A 128 -1.18 -10.19 10.72
N LEU A 129 -1.86 -10.32 9.58
CA LEU A 129 -3.29 -10.60 9.49
C LEU A 129 -3.60 -12.06 9.10
N VAL A 130 -2.62 -12.97 9.19
CA VAL A 130 -2.81 -14.42 8.90
C VAL A 130 -3.39 -15.17 10.11
N GLU A 131 -3.49 -14.53 11.24
CA GLU A 131 -4.21 -15.03 12.42
C GLU A 131 -5.60 -14.37 12.47
N GLN A 132 -6.68 -15.20 12.58
CA GLN A 132 -8.06 -14.71 12.49
C GLN A 132 -8.37 -13.62 13.51
N THR A 133 -7.85 -13.73 14.74
CA THR A 133 -8.03 -12.72 15.78
C THR A 133 -7.45 -11.35 15.40
N ASN A 134 -6.30 -11.32 14.73
CA ASN A 134 -5.68 -10.09 14.25
C ASN A 134 -6.46 -9.50 13.08
N LEU A 135 -6.95 -10.36 12.18
CA LEU A 135 -7.76 -9.96 11.05
C LEU A 135 -9.09 -9.35 11.51
N ASP A 136 -9.80 -9.98 12.44
CA ASP A 136 -11.06 -9.50 13.01
C ASP A 136 -10.89 -8.15 13.71
N LEU A 137 -9.78 -7.98 14.45
CA LEU A 137 -9.43 -6.70 15.05
C LEU A 137 -9.20 -5.62 13.99
N ALA A 138 -8.50 -5.93 12.91
CA ALA A 138 -8.24 -4.99 11.82
C ALA A 138 -9.52 -4.63 11.07
N LEU A 139 -10.37 -5.61 10.74
CA LEU A 139 -11.66 -5.41 10.07
C LEU A 139 -12.61 -4.53 10.91
N THR A 140 -12.58 -4.68 12.24
CA THR A 140 -13.38 -3.85 13.15
C THR A 140 -12.80 -2.44 13.34
N ALA A 141 -11.48 -2.29 13.23
CA ALA A 141 -10.78 -1.03 13.50
C ALA A 141 -10.81 -0.06 12.32
N GLY A 142 -10.90 -0.55 11.09
CA GLY A 142 -10.84 0.29 9.89
C GLY A 142 -11.04 -0.50 8.59
N TRP A 143 -10.73 0.12 7.47
CA TRP A 143 -10.87 -0.43 6.13
C TRP A 143 -9.63 -1.25 5.77
N VAL A 144 -9.77 -2.58 5.71
CA VAL A 144 -8.70 -3.49 5.29
C VAL A 144 -8.69 -3.59 3.78
N ILE A 145 -7.53 -3.33 3.18
CA ILE A 145 -7.31 -3.31 1.73
C ILE A 145 -6.24 -4.34 1.40
N TYR A 146 -6.61 -5.34 0.63
CA TYR A 146 -5.68 -6.34 0.11
C TYR A 146 -5.00 -5.82 -1.15
N ILE A 147 -3.67 -5.71 -1.10
CA ILE A 147 -2.83 -5.37 -2.26
C ILE A 147 -2.45 -6.68 -2.93
N ASP A 148 -3.20 -7.00 -3.98
CA ASP A 148 -3.05 -8.23 -4.72
C ASP A 148 -2.09 -8.05 -5.90
N MET A 149 -1.26 -9.07 -6.11
CA MET A 149 -0.26 -9.14 -7.18
C MET A 149 -0.03 -10.60 -7.54
N PRO A 150 0.13 -10.93 -8.83
CA PRO A 150 0.44 -12.30 -9.26
C PRO A 150 1.65 -12.88 -8.50
N PRO A 151 1.56 -14.14 -8.02
CA PRO A 151 2.60 -14.74 -7.20
C PRO A 151 3.96 -14.82 -7.91
N GLU A 152 3.99 -14.95 -9.23
CA GLU A 152 5.21 -14.98 -10.03
C GLU A 152 5.96 -13.63 -9.94
N GLN A 153 5.24 -12.52 -10.02
CA GLN A 153 5.83 -11.17 -9.88
C GLN A 153 6.28 -10.90 -8.44
N LEU A 154 5.55 -11.44 -7.46
CA LEU A 154 5.95 -11.37 -6.06
C LEU A 154 7.23 -12.15 -5.80
N LEU A 155 7.34 -13.36 -6.34
CA LEU A 155 8.53 -14.21 -6.23
C LEU A 155 9.75 -13.50 -6.82
N GLU A 156 9.63 -12.97 -8.03
CA GLU A 156 10.69 -12.22 -8.68
C GLU A 156 11.16 -11.06 -7.79
N ARG A 157 10.24 -10.23 -7.29
CA ARG A 157 10.57 -9.10 -6.40
C ARG A 157 11.20 -9.54 -5.09
N VAL A 158 10.82 -10.70 -4.59
CA VAL A 158 11.34 -11.25 -3.34
C VAL A 158 12.76 -11.78 -3.52
N LEU A 159 13.03 -12.51 -4.59
CA LEU A 159 14.35 -13.09 -4.89
C LEU A 159 15.39 -12.02 -5.25
N PHE A 160 14.98 -10.97 -5.96
CA PHE A 160 15.88 -9.86 -6.33
C PHE A 160 15.92 -8.71 -5.31
N SER A 161 15.25 -8.84 -4.17
CA SER A 161 15.26 -7.82 -3.13
C SER A 161 16.49 -7.95 -2.23
N PRO A 162 17.21 -6.86 -1.94
CA PRO A 162 18.34 -6.89 -1.00
C PRO A 162 17.93 -7.03 0.48
N LYS A 163 16.65 -7.21 0.78
CA LYS A 163 16.14 -7.34 2.16
C LYS A 163 16.28 -8.78 2.65
N ASP A 164 16.88 -8.96 3.82
CA ASP A 164 16.86 -10.22 4.53
C ASP A 164 15.42 -10.63 4.86
N ARG A 165 15.08 -11.86 4.50
CA ARG A 165 13.74 -12.42 4.70
C ARG A 165 13.85 -13.80 5.34
N PRO A 166 13.92 -13.89 6.68
CA PRO A 166 14.16 -15.14 7.40
C PRO A 166 13.20 -16.28 7.02
N LEU A 167 11.97 -15.94 6.63
CA LEU A 167 10.94 -16.92 6.31
C LEU A 167 11.11 -17.61 4.94
N ILE A 168 12.01 -17.14 4.09
CA ILE A 168 12.33 -17.73 2.78
C ILE A 168 13.84 -17.92 2.57
N ASP A 169 14.64 -17.67 3.59
CA ASP A 169 16.06 -18.00 3.62
C ASP A 169 16.24 -19.48 3.97
N VAL A 170 15.89 -20.34 3.02
CA VAL A 170 15.82 -21.80 3.14
C VAL A 170 16.31 -22.44 1.84
N PRO A 171 16.69 -23.75 1.84
CA PRO A 171 17.21 -24.43 0.65
C PRO A 171 16.31 -24.40 -0.59
N ASN A 172 14.98 -24.40 -0.39
CA ASN A 172 13.97 -24.38 -1.46
C ASN A 172 13.08 -23.12 -1.35
N PRO A 173 13.61 -21.91 -1.62
CA PRO A 173 12.88 -20.66 -1.34
C PRO A 173 11.60 -20.51 -2.18
N GLU A 174 11.59 -21.02 -3.41
CA GLU A 174 10.43 -20.95 -4.30
C GLU A 174 9.27 -21.82 -3.82
N GLU A 175 9.53 -23.07 -3.44
CA GLU A 175 8.51 -23.97 -2.90
C GLU A 175 7.89 -23.41 -1.62
N VAL A 176 8.73 -22.95 -0.69
CA VAL A 176 8.28 -22.33 0.57
C VAL A 176 7.53 -21.03 0.33
N PHE A 177 7.91 -20.26 -0.71
CA PHE A 177 7.20 -19.07 -1.11
C PHE A 177 5.76 -19.38 -1.53
N TYR A 178 5.55 -20.32 -2.48
CA TYR A 178 4.22 -20.69 -2.97
C TYR A 178 3.36 -21.31 -1.86
N GLN A 179 3.92 -22.22 -1.07
CA GLN A 179 3.21 -22.80 0.08
C GLN A 179 2.71 -21.69 1.01
N ARG A 180 3.56 -20.75 1.42
CA ARG A 180 3.17 -19.64 2.30
C ARG A 180 2.19 -18.67 1.64
N PHE A 181 2.27 -18.49 0.33
CA PHE A 181 1.31 -17.68 -0.40
C PHE A 181 -0.08 -18.31 -0.35
N GLU A 182 -0.20 -19.59 -0.66
CA GLU A 182 -1.46 -20.35 -0.61
C GLU A 182 -2.07 -20.39 0.80
N GLU A 183 -1.26 -20.65 1.84
CA GLU A 183 -1.69 -20.63 3.23
C GLU A 183 -2.27 -19.28 3.67
N ARG A 184 -1.77 -18.17 3.12
CA ARG A 184 -2.16 -16.80 3.53
C ARG A 184 -3.27 -16.19 2.69
N LEU A 185 -3.43 -16.64 1.47
CA LEU A 185 -4.41 -16.09 0.52
C LEU A 185 -5.84 -16.03 1.08
N PRO A 186 -6.36 -17.09 1.79
CA PRO A 186 -7.70 -17.04 2.36
C PRO A 186 -7.93 -15.93 3.39
N PHE A 187 -6.87 -15.51 4.10
CA PHE A 187 -6.95 -14.39 5.04
C PHE A 187 -6.97 -13.05 4.30
N TYR A 188 -6.13 -12.87 3.29
CA TYR A 188 -6.13 -11.63 2.49
C TYR A 188 -7.46 -11.41 1.78
N GLN A 189 -8.10 -12.46 1.28
CA GLN A 189 -9.39 -12.41 0.59
C GLN A 189 -10.57 -11.99 1.47
N GLN A 190 -10.43 -12.00 2.80
CA GLN A 190 -11.43 -11.48 3.73
C GLN A 190 -11.38 -9.96 3.91
N SER A 191 -10.51 -9.27 3.20
CA SER A 191 -10.41 -7.80 3.24
C SER A 191 -11.65 -7.12 2.68
N HIS A 192 -11.94 -5.89 3.12
CA HIS A 192 -13.07 -5.11 2.60
C HIS A 192 -12.92 -4.78 1.11
N VAL A 193 -11.70 -4.53 0.67
CA VAL A 193 -11.38 -4.14 -0.70
C VAL A 193 -10.16 -4.91 -1.18
N THR A 194 -10.19 -5.42 -2.41
CA THR A 194 -9.03 -6.01 -3.09
C THR A 194 -8.62 -5.14 -4.27
N VAL A 195 -7.34 -4.82 -4.37
CA VAL A 195 -6.78 -3.98 -5.42
C VAL A 195 -5.64 -4.69 -6.14
N GLN A 196 -5.84 -4.95 -7.43
CA GLN A 196 -4.82 -5.50 -8.32
C GLN A 196 -3.78 -4.43 -8.65
N THR A 197 -2.50 -4.70 -8.38
CA THR A 197 -1.42 -3.73 -8.59
C THR A 197 -0.30 -4.23 -9.51
N ALA A 198 -0.58 -5.28 -10.29
CA ALA A 198 0.37 -5.84 -11.25
C ALA A 198 0.84 -4.79 -12.25
N ASN A 199 2.17 -4.70 -12.46
CA ASN A 199 2.79 -3.80 -13.45
C ASN A 199 2.48 -2.29 -13.27
N MET A 200 1.94 -1.88 -12.13
CA MET A 200 1.63 -0.49 -11.85
C MET A 200 2.81 0.24 -11.22
N LYS A 201 2.97 1.51 -11.60
CA LYS A 201 3.79 2.47 -10.86
C LYS A 201 3.08 2.79 -9.53
N PRO A 202 3.83 3.21 -8.49
CA PRO A 202 3.22 3.51 -7.19
C PRO A 202 2.10 4.56 -7.24
N GLU A 203 2.18 5.53 -8.14
CA GLU A 203 1.16 6.56 -8.36
C GLU A 203 -0.14 5.96 -8.89
N GLN A 204 -0.05 5.10 -9.89
CA GLN A 204 -1.19 4.39 -10.46
C GLN A 204 -1.84 3.44 -9.44
N ALA A 205 -1.03 2.78 -8.62
CA ALA A 205 -1.54 1.93 -7.55
C ALA A 205 -2.30 2.74 -6.48
N VAL A 206 -1.86 3.97 -6.14
CA VAL A 206 -2.61 4.88 -5.25
C VAL A 206 -3.96 5.22 -5.85
N GLU A 207 -4.01 5.59 -7.11
CA GLU A 207 -5.24 5.91 -7.82
C GLU A 207 -6.21 4.72 -7.82
N GLN A 208 -5.73 3.51 -8.11
CA GLN A 208 -6.55 2.29 -8.08
C GLN A 208 -7.11 2.00 -6.67
N VAL A 209 -6.34 2.24 -5.62
CA VAL A 209 -6.83 2.12 -4.23
C VAL A 209 -7.94 3.14 -3.97
N LEU A 210 -7.78 4.39 -4.40
CA LEU A 210 -8.78 5.42 -4.21
C LEU A 210 -10.07 5.12 -4.98
N LEU A 211 -9.96 4.67 -6.24
CA LEU A 211 -11.11 4.27 -7.06
C LEU A 211 -11.87 3.08 -6.43
N ALA A 212 -11.15 2.06 -5.99
CA ALA A 212 -11.74 0.90 -5.35
C ALA A 212 -12.43 1.23 -4.02
N LEU A 213 -11.84 2.13 -3.22
CA LEU A 213 -12.45 2.64 -2.00
C LEU A 213 -13.70 3.47 -2.29
N ASP A 214 -13.66 4.37 -3.28
CA ASP A 214 -14.82 5.20 -3.67
C ASP A 214 -15.99 4.33 -4.13
N ALA A 215 -15.71 3.31 -4.96
CA ALA A 215 -16.72 2.35 -5.40
C ALA A 215 -17.32 1.56 -4.24
N PHE A 216 -16.47 1.05 -3.33
CA PHE A 216 -16.91 0.28 -2.18
C PHE A 216 -17.78 1.12 -1.23
N LEU A 217 -17.35 2.34 -0.89
CA LEU A 217 -18.05 3.23 0.05
C LEU A 217 -19.41 3.73 -0.48
N LYS A 218 -19.60 3.79 -1.81
CA LYS A 218 -20.89 4.12 -2.43
C LYS A 218 -21.92 2.98 -2.39
N THR A 219 -21.46 1.76 -2.10
CA THR A 219 -22.31 0.54 -2.07
C THR A 219 -22.52 0.00 -0.66
N SER A 220 -21.82 0.51 0.33
CA SER A 220 -21.86 0.10 1.76
C SER A 220 -22.75 1.03 2.57
#